data_23a53a8161a66834819ee925ac2a5da3
#
_entry.id   23a53a8161a66834819ee925ac2a5da3
#
_cell.length_a   1.000
_cell.length_b   1.000
_cell.length_c   1.000
_cell.angle_alpha   90.00
_cell.angle_beta   90.00
_cell.angle_gamma   90.00
#
_symmetry.space_group_name_H-M   'P 1'
#
loop_
_entity.id
_entity.type
_entity.pdbx_description
1 polymer ?
#
loop_
_entity_poly.entity_id
_entity_poly.type
_entity_poly.pdbx_seq_one_letter_code
_entity_poly.pdbx_strand_id
1 'polypeptide(L)'
;MIPARGKLIAAVGLPGSGKSAVTRVLGELLNITTFHEPEEAEYTAAVTQRHICGSFTAMTWFRARRLPALFEAHFLRKTGKIVMVDSYYDKLFSLCIAKEGMEWLIEPTDPYFPVVVALSALDYHNIPDADCLISFELDRETWLQFLKLRGRDLLDNDSLFLKSFQTQQYFIDAAEHYAKHSNCKLIRFQQTFSSPMESALQLKKLLEEEGVIPVS
;
A
#
# COMPACT_ATOMS: atom_id res chain seq x y z
N MET A 1 -32.75 3.40 -13.93
CA MET A 1 -31.80 2.61 -13.15
C MET A 1 -30.73 3.56 -12.65
N ILE A 2 -30.53 3.65 -11.34
CA ILE A 2 -29.39 4.37 -10.77
C ILE A 2 -28.16 3.55 -11.15
N PRO A 3 -27.16 4.11 -11.84
CA PRO A 3 -25.95 3.36 -12.19
C PRO A 3 -25.31 2.83 -10.90
N ALA A 4 -24.85 1.58 -10.93
CA ALA A 4 -24.13 1.00 -9.80
C ALA A 4 -22.99 1.96 -9.41
N ARG A 5 -22.93 2.32 -8.13
CA ARG A 5 -21.87 3.22 -7.64
C ARG A 5 -20.54 2.52 -7.78
N GLY A 6 -19.63 3.11 -8.53
CA GLY A 6 -18.27 2.61 -8.63
C GLY A 6 -17.58 2.56 -7.27
N LYS A 7 -16.55 1.73 -7.13
CA LYS A 7 -15.79 1.59 -5.89
C LYS A 7 -14.30 1.74 -6.14
N LEU A 8 -13.62 2.44 -5.24
CA LEU A 8 -12.17 2.48 -5.14
C LEU A 8 -11.73 1.56 -3.99
N ILE A 9 -11.06 0.47 -4.34
CA ILE A 9 -10.47 -0.47 -3.40
C ILE A 9 -8.99 -0.17 -3.32
N ALA A 10 -8.47 0.05 -2.13
CA ALA A 10 -7.06 0.35 -1.89
C ALA A 10 -6.42 -0.72 -1.02
N ALA A 11 -5.10 -0.92 -1.18
CA ALA A 11 -4.35 -1.87 -0.37
C ALA A 11 -3.23 -1.18 0.40
N VAL A 12 -2.97 -1.65 1.61
CA VAL A 12 -1.84 -1.24 2.45
C VAL A 12 -1.26 -2.45 3.17
N GLY A 13 -0.04 -2.37 3.60
CA GLY A 13 0.69 -3.42 4.33
C GLY A 13 2.19 -3.23 4.16
N LEU A 14 3.01 -4.02 4.82
CA LEU A 14 4.47 -3.89 4.75
C LEU A 14 5.00 -3.97 3.31
N PRO A 15 6.09 -3.26 2.98
CA PRO A 15 6.88 -3.57 1.79
C PRO A 15 7.31 -5.04 1.82
N GLY A 16 7.17 -5.73 0.68
CA GLY A 16 7.52 -7.16 0.60
C GLY A 16 6.47 -8.13 1.15
N SER A 17 5.26 -7.67 1.49
CA SER A 17 4.16 -8.54 1.98
C SER A 17 3.43 -9.34 0.88
N GLY A 18 3.85 -9.28 -0.36
CA GLY A 18 3.17 -9.95 -1.47
C GLY A 18 1.95 -9.21 -2.03
N LYS A 19 1.57 -8.06 -1.47
CA LYS A 19 0.43 -7.22 -1.90
C LYS A 19 0.26 -7.12 -3.40
N SER A 20 1.30 -6.62 -4.09
CA SER A 20 1.26 -6.33 -5.53
C SER A 20 1.00 -7.56 -6.37
N ALA A 21 1.56 -8.70 -5.98
CA ALA A 21 1.32 -9.96 -6.68
C ALA A 21 -0.14 -10.42 -6.51
N VAL A 22 -0.68 -10.32 -5.30
CA VAL A 22 -2.06 -10.70 -4.98
C VAL A 22 -3.06 -9.75 -5.65
N THR A 23 -2.85 -8.44 -5.55
CA THR A 23 -3.75 -7.44 -6.15
C THR A 23 -3.77 -7.51 -7.67
N ARG A 24 -2.65 -7.84 -8.32
CA ARG A 24 -2.59 -8.09 -9.78
C ARG A 24 -3.48 -9.25 -10.18
N VAL A 25 -3.29 -10.41 -9.56
CA VAL A 25 -4.09 -11.60 -9.84
C VAL A 25 -5.57 -11.38 -9.52
N LEU A 26 -5.86 -10.69 -8.39
CA LEU A 26 -7.23 -10.34 -8.03
C LEU A 26 -7.89 -9.43 -9.08
N GLY A 27 -7.16 -8.44 -9.58
CA GLY A 27 -7.62 -7.55 -10.64
C GLY A 27 -7.98 -8.32 -11.93
N GLU A 28 -7.16 -9.29 -12.31
CA GLU A 28 -7.41 -10.19 -13.45
C GLU A 28 -8.65 -11.06 -13.21
N LEU A 29 -8.75 -11.71 -12.04
CA LEU A 29 -9.91 -12.54 -11.65
C LEU A 29 -11.23 -11.76 -11.65
N LEU A 30 -11.21 -10.50 -11.26
CA LEU A 30 -12.38 -9.63 -11.20
C LEU A 30 -12.62 -8.87 -12.50
N ASN A 31 -11.69 -8.93 -13.45
CA ASN A 31 -11.69 -8.13 -14.68
C ASN A 31 -11.90 -6.63 -14.41
N ILE A 32 -11.14 -6.09 -13.43
CA ILE A 32 -11.16 -4.67 -13.06
C ILE A 32 -9.82 -3.99 -13.33
N THR A 33 -9.85 -2.68 -13.53
CA THR A 33 -8.63 -1.89 -13.65
C THR A 33 -7.89 -1.84 -12.31
N THR A 34 -6.60 -2.20 -12.33
CA THR A 34 -5.73 -2.16 -11.15
C THR A 34 -4.51 -1.29 -11.45
N PHE A 35 -4.20 -0.39 -10.53
CA PHE A 35 -3.02 0.46 -10.57
C PHE A 35 -1.99 -0.09 -9.59
N HIS A 36 -0.78 -0.33 -10.06
CA HIS A 36 0.30 -0.93 -9.29
C HIS A 36 1.38 0.07 -8.92
N GLU A 37 2.10 -0.21 -7.83
CA GLU A 37 3.36 0.49 -7.55
C GLU A 37 4.38 0.20 -8.66
N PRO A 38 5.33 1.13 -8.90
CA PRO A 38 6.44 0.89 -9.81
C PRO A 38 7.22 -0.36 -9.42
N GLU A 39 7.59 -1.19 -10.38
CA GLU A 39 8.44 -2.35 -10.19
C GLU A 39 9.91 -1.95 -10.11
N GLU A 40 10.76 -2.82 -9.55
CA GLU A 40 12.19 -2.54 -9.38
C GLU A 40 12.91 -2.21 -10.71
N ALA A 41 12.46 -2.80 -11.82
CA ALA A 41 12.97 -2.49 -13.16
C ALA A 41 12.70 -1.04 -13.61
N GLU A 42 11.73 -0.36 -13.00
CA GLU A 42 11.36 1.03 -13.29
C GLU A 42 12.11 2.03 -12.39
N TYR A 43 12.85 1.54 -11.38
CA TYR A 43 13.51 2.43 -10.42
C TYR A 43 14.62 3.23 -11.08
N THR A 44 14.58 4.53 -10.85
CA THR A 44 15.62 5.46 -11.29
C THR A 44 16.69 5.65 -10.21
N ALA A 45 17.72 6.43 -10.51
CA ALA A 45 18.75 6.79 -9.53
C ALA A 45 18.17 7.38 -8.23
N ALA A 46 17.02 8.05 -8.30
CA ALA A 46 16.33 8.56 -7.11
C ALA A 46 16.03 7.48 -6.06
N VAL A 47 15.80 6.24 -6.50
CA VAL A 47 15.52 5.09 -5.63
C VAL A 47 16.75 4.19 -5.47
N THR A 48 17.39 3.79 -6.57
CA THR A 48 18.52 2.86 -6.56
C THR A 48 19.76 3.46 -5.90
N GLN A 49 19.93 4.79 -5.94
CA GLN A 49 21.01 5.53 -5.31
C GLN A 49 20.51 6.41 -4.16
N ARG A 50 19.51 5.91 -3.41
CA ARG A 50 18.93 6.65 -2.30
C ARG A 50 19.95 7.14 -1.27
N HIS A 51 21.01 6.38 -1.02
CA HIS A 51 22.10 6.76 -0.12
C HIS A 51 22.87 8.01 -0.60
N ILE A 52 22.78 8.36 -1.89
CA ILE A 52 23.36 9.57 -2.48
C ILE A 52 22.29 10.67 -2.62
N CYS A 53 21.15 10.30 -3.20
CA CYS A 53 20.10 11.25 -3.54
C CYS A 53 19.23 11.69 -2.34
N GLY A 54 19.32 10.97 -1.22
CA GLY A 54 18.55 11.22 -0.01
C GLY A 54 17.16 10.55 0.01
N SER A 55 16.67 10.32 1.21
CA SER A 55 15.36 9.68 1.44
C SER A 55 14.20 10.50 0.87
N PHE A 56 14.25 11.81 1.01
CA PHE A 56 13.23 12.71 0.47
C PHE A 56 13.05 12.57 -1.05
N THR A 57 14.16 12.48 -1.78
CA THR A 57 14.14 12.30 -3.25
C THR A 57 13.48 10.98 -3.64
N ALA A 58 13.80 9.88 -2.95
CA ALA A 58 13.18 8.58 -3.19
C ALA A 58 11.68 8.61 -2.87
N MET A 59 11.27 9.18 -1.73
CA MET A 59 9.87 9.29 -1.34
C MET A 59 9.07 10.14 -2.33
N THR A 60 9.59 11.28 -2.75
CA THR A 60 8.90 12.15 -3.73
C THR A 60 8.81 11.49 -5.10
N TRP A 61 9.78 10.68 -5.50
CA TRP A 61 9.71 9.88 -6.72
C TRP A 61 8.55 8.87 -6.66
N PHE A 62 8.43 8.08 -5.58
CA PHE A 62 7.33 7.15 -5.39
C PHE A 62 5.98 7.86 -5.37
N ARG A 63 5.89 8.97 -4.61
CA ARG A 63 4.68 9.78 -4.56
C ARG A 63 4.25 10.29 -5.95
N ALA A 64 5.21 10.78 -6.74
CA ALA A 64 4.95 11.27 -8.10
C ALA A 64 4.43 10.18 -9.05
N ARG A 65 4.73 8.92 -8.77
CA ARG A 65 4.21 7.77 -9.52
C ARG A 65 2.84 7.31 -9.02
N ARG A 66 2.62 7.32 -7.70
CA ARG A 66 1.37 6.83 -7.10
C ARG A 66 0.20 7.80 -7.21
N LEU A 67 0.44 9.10 -7.00
CA LEU A 67 -0.65 10.07 -6.98
C LEU A 67 -1.45 10.15 -8.30
N PRO A 68 -0.83 10.26 -9.48
CA PRO A 68 -1.60 10.26 -10.73
C PRO A 68 -2.51 9.03 -10.86
N ALA A 69 -2.01 7.84 -10.51
CA ALA A 69 -2.77 6.60 -10.54
C ALA A 69 -3.97 6.63 -9.57
N LEU A 70 -3.79 7.19 -8.36
CA LEU A 70 -4.87 7.36 -7.37
C LEU A 70 -5.96 8.30 -7.88
N PHE A 71 -5.60 9.41 -8.51
CA PHE A 71 -6.58 10.34 -9.08
C PHE A 71 -7.29 9.76 -10.29
N GLU A 72 -6.59 9.01 -11.14
CA GLU A 72 -7.20 8.30 -12.27
C GLU A 72 -8.17 7.21 -11.77
N ALA A 73 -7.78 6.42 -10.78
CA ALA A 73 -8.65 5.44 -10.14
C ALA A 73 -9.91 6.10 -9.57
N HIS A 74 -9.76 7.24 -8.90
CA HIS A 74 -10.91 8.02 -8.41
C HIS A 74 -11.82 8.52 -9.52
N PHE A 75 -11.27 8.97 -10.64
CA PHE A 75 -12.05 9.36 -11.81
C PHE A 75 -12.84 8.17 -12.37
N LEU A 76 -12.19 7.03 -12.57
CA LEU A 76 -12.86 5.79 -13.03
C LEU A 76 -13.96 5.35 -12.08
N ARG A 77 -13.74 5.43 -10.77
CA ARG A 77 -14.77 5.20 -9.75
C ARG A 77 -16.01 6.07 -9.97
N LYS A 78 -15.82 7.37 -10.27
CA LYS A 78 -16.93 8.30 -10.54
C LYS A 78 -17.73 7.92 -11.79
N THR A 79 -17.14 7.21 -12.73
CA THR A 79 -17.85 6.67 -13.91
C THR A 79 -18.58 5.35 -13.65
N GLY A 80 -18.64 4.88 -12.39
CA GLY A 80 -19.35 3.66 -11.99
C GLY A 80 -18.49 2.39 -12.01
N LYS A 81 -17.17 2.49 -12.26
CA LYS A 81 -16.27 1.33 -12.30
C LYS A 81 -15.79 0.95 -10.90
N ILE A 82 -15.59 -0.36 -10.69
CA ILE A 82 -14.78 -0.86 -9.58
C ILE A 82 -13.33 -0.81 -10.03
N VAL A 83 -12.47 -0.22 -9.21
CA VAL A 83 -11.03 -0.07 -9.49
C VAL A 83 -10.22 -0.39 -8.24
N MET A 84 -8.99 -0.83 -8.43
CA MET A 84 -8.08 -1.16 -7.33
C MET A 84 -6.77 -0.38 -7.45
N VAL A 85 -6.21 0.01 -6.31
CA VAL A 85 -4.85 0.59 -6.20
C VAL A 85 -4.03 -0.23 -5.21
N ASP A 86 -2.85 -0.64 -5.63
CA ASP A 86 -1.96 -1.51 -4.85
C ASP A 86 -1.23 -0.77 -3.74
N SER A 87 -1.34 0.54 -3.63
CA SER A 87 -0.64 1.27 -2.59
C SER A 87 -1.40 2.51 -2.16
N TYR A 88 -1.66 2.59 -0.86
CA TYR A 88 -2.37 3.72 -0.27
C TYR A 88 -1.53 4.46 0.78
N TYR A 89 -0.21 4.29 0.72
CA TYR A 89 0.71 4.83 1.73
C TYR A 89 0.63 6.35 1.86
N ASP A 90 0.59 7.08 0.74
CA ASP A 90 0.61 8.55 0.78
C ASP A 90 -0.60 9.11 1.55
N LYS A 91 -1.74 8.42 1.52
CA LYS A 91 -2.93 8.77 2.32
C LYS A 91 -2.73 8.52 3.82
N LEU A 92 -1.92 7.53 4.20
CA LEU A 92 -1.82 7.05 5.58
C LEU A 92 -0.55 7.50 6.31
N PHE A 93 0.49 7.96 5.61
CA PHE A 93 1.79 8.27 6.20
C PHE A 93 1.72 9.30 7.33
N SER A 94 0.83 10.29 7.26
CA SER A 94 0.67 11.29 8.33
C SER A 94 0.34 10.67 9.68
N LEU A 95 -0.23 9.47 9.70
CA LEU A 95 -0.63 8.76 10.91
C LEU A 95 0.52 7.94 11.52
N CYS A 96 1.62 7.75 10.80
CA CYS A 96 2.71 6.87 11.26
C CYS A 96 4.13 7.38 11.02
N ILE A 97 4.37 8.34 10.11
CA ILE A 97 5.73 8.71 9.67
C ILE A 97 6.67 9.19 10.78
N ALA A 98 6.15 9.79 11.84
CA ALA A 98 6.95 10.28 12.97
C ALA A 98 7.07 9.26 14.11
N LYS A 99 6.60 8.02 13.93
CA LYS A 99 6.70 6.97 14.95
C LYS A 99 8.08 6.31 14.91
N GLU A 100 8.55 5.85 16.05
CA GLU A 100 9.78 5.07 16.18
C GLU A 100 9.74 3.83 15.28
N GLY A 101 10.86 3.55 14.60
CA GLY A 101 10.96 2.45 13.64
C GLY A 101 10.57 2.82 12.21
N MET A 102 10.09 4.05 11.96
CA MET A 102 9.80 4.54 10.59
C MET A 102 11.01 5.19 9.91
N GLU A 103 12.17 5.17 10.55
CA GLU A 103 13.43 5.75 10.05
C GLU A 103 13.89 5.14 8.72
N TRP A 104 13.43 3.92 8.44
CA TRP A 104 13.68 3.28 7.13
C TRP A 104 13.05 4.07 5.95
N LEU A 105 12.04 4.90 6.21
CA LEU A 105 11.49 5.83 5.21
C LEU A 105 12.29 7.11 5.12
N ILE A 106 12.46 7.80 6.25
CA ILE A 106 13.24 9.02 6.37
C ILE A 106 13.62 9.22 7.84
N GLU A 107 14.90 9.53 8.08
CA GLU A 107 15.41 9.79 9.41
C GLU A 107 14.83 11.11 9.96
N PRO A 108 14.45 11.18 11.25
CA PRO A 108 14.00 12.43 11.87
C PRO A 108 15.04 13.57 11.81
N THR A 109 16.32 13.22 11.67
CA THR A 109 17.45 14.15 11.52
C THR A 109 17.65 14.63 10.08
N ASP A 110 16.95 14.05 9.11
CA ASP A 110 17.01 14.51 7.72
C ASP A 110 16.45 15.94 7.61
N PRO A 111 17.15 16.88 6.96
CA PRO A 111 16.70 18.27 6.81
C PRO A 111 15.30 18.39 6.18
N TYR A 112 14.89 17.42 5.38
CA TYR A 112 13.58 17.39 4.73
C TYR A 112 12.49 16.71 5.56
N PHE A 113 12.81 16.15 6.72
CA PHE A 113 11.82 15.48 7.55
C PHE A 113 10.59 16.35 7.89
N PRO A 114 10.75 17.64 8.30
CA PRO A 114 9.59 18.50 8.53
C PRO A 114 8.74 18.72 7.29
N VAL A 115 9.35 18.78 6.10
CA VAL A 115 8.64 18.92 4.83
C VAL A 115 7.81 17.67 4.55
N VAL A 116 8.38 16.49 4.77
CA VAL A 116 7.68 15.21 4.57
C VAL A 116 6.49 15.07 5.52
N VAL A 117 6.64 15.45 6.78
CA VAL A 117 5.54 15.44 7.76
C VAL A 117 4.41 16.38 7.31
N ALA A 118 4.75 17.62 6.92
CA ALA A 118 3.75 18.59 6.45
C ALA A 118 3.06 18.09 5.15
N LEU A 119 3.84 17.55 4.21
CA LEU A 119 3.30 17.00 2.97
C LEU A 119 2.36 15.82 3.22
N SER A 120 2.74 14.91 4.11
CA SER A 120 1.89 13.77 4.50
C SER A 120 0.56 14.21 5.10
N ALA A 121 0.56 15.27 5.93
CA ALA A 121 -0.65 15.83 6.49
C ALA A 121 -1.57 16.41 5.41
N LEU A 122 -1.01 17.12 4.42
CA LEU A 122 -1.75 17.61 3.27
C LEU A 122 -2.31 16.47 2.42
N ASP A 123 -1.52 15.42 2.19
CA ASP A 123 -1.94 14.25 1.42
C ASP A 123 -3.09 13.51 2.11
N TYR A 124 -3.08 13.40 3.43
CA TYR A 124 -4.19 12.82 4.19
C TYR A 124 -5.53 13.50 3.88
N HIS A 125 -5.54 14.81 3.72
CA HIS A 125 -6.77 15.57 3.44
C HIS A 125 -7.12 15.64 1.95
N ASN A 126 -6.13 15.68 1.07
CA ASN A 126 -6.34 15.97 -0.36
C ASN A 126 -6.38 14.74 -1.26
N ILE A 127 -5.79 13.61 -0.86
CA ILE A 127 -5.89 12.36 -1.63
C ILE A 127 -7.32 11.83 -1.53
N PRO A 128 -7.94 11.40 -2.66
CA PRO A 128 -9.28 10.86 -2.66
C PRO A 128 -9.47 9.69 -1.71
N ASP A 129 -10.62 9.64 -1.03
CA ASP A 129 -10.95 8.54 -0.13
C ASP A 129 -11.30 7.25 -0.88
N ALA A 130 -10.81 6.12 -0.37
CA ALA A 130 -11.19 4.79 -0.79
C ALA A 130 -12.56 4.39 -0.19
N ASP A 131 -13.32 3.55 -0.90
CA ASP A 131 -14.54 2.93 -0.38
C ASP A 131 -14.22 1.67 0.44
N CYS A 132 -13.10 1.02 0.12
CA CYS A 132 -12.59 -0.15 0.84
C CYS A 132 -11.07 -0.07 0.94
N LEU A 133 -10.53 -0.35 2.12
CA LEU A 133 -9.10 -0.47 2.38
C LEU A 133 -8.80 -1.91 2.82
N ILE A 134 -7.89 -2.57 2.12
CA ILE A 134 -7.40 -3.90 2.47
C ILE A 134 -6.08 -3.74 3.22
N SER A 135 -6.07 -4.14 4.48
CA SER A 135 -4.84 -4.25 5.29
C SER A 135 -4.26 -5.65 5.12
N PHE A 136 -3.11 -5.74 4.47
CA PHE A 136 -2.35 -6.99 4.37
C PHE A 136 -1.52 -7.17 5.63
N GLU A 137 -1.84 -8.20 6.40
CA GLU A 137 -1.22 -8.52 7.68
C GLU A 137 -0.55 -9.89 7.57
N LEU A 138 0.65 -10.03 8.13
CA LEU A 138 1.38 -11.30 8.10
C LEU A 138 2.30 -11.41 9.31
N ASP A 139 2.64 -12.64 9.67
CA ASP A 139 3.68 -12.88 10.67
C ASP A 139 5.09 -12.64 10.10
N ARG A 140 6.06 -12.52 11.00
CA ARG A 140 7.45 -12.22 10.63
C ARG A 140 8.08 -13.34 9.78
N GLU A 141 7.73 -14.58 10.04
CA GLU A 141 8.27 -15.72 9.30
C GLU A 141 7.78 -15.71 7.85
N THR A 142 6.49 -15.53 7.63
CA THR A 142 5.89 -15.35 6.31
C THR A 142 6.51 -14.18 5.55
N TRP A 143 6.73 -13.05 6.24
CA TRP A 143 7.36 -11.88 5.62
C TRP A 143 8.80 -12.16 5.17
N LEU A 144 9.59 -12.84 5.99
CA LEU A 144 10.97 -13.23 5.63
C LEU A 144 11.01 -14.20 4.45
N GLN A 145 10.03 -15.12 4.37
CA GLN A 145 9.90 -16.02 3.21
C GLN A 145 9.62 -15.25 1.91
N PHE A 146 8.74 -14.25 1.92
CA PHE A 146 8.50 -13.40 0.77
C PHE A 146 9.72 -12.57 0.36
N LEU A 147 10.45 -12.02 1.33
CA LEU A 147 11.68 -11.27 1.05
C LEU A 147 12.74 -12.16 0.40
N LYS A 148 12.94 -13.37 0.93
CA LYS A 148 13.86 -14.36 0.38
C LYS A 148 13.50 -14.76 -1.06
N LEU A 149 12.18 -14.95 -1.33
CA LEU A 149 11.70 -15.27 -2.68
C LEU A 149 12.04 -14.17 -3.70
N ARG A 150 12.13 -12.91 -3.26
CA ARG A 150 12.51 -11.77 -4.11
C ARG A 150 14.04 -11.64 -4.34
N GLY A 151 14.83 -12.59 -3.86
CA GLY A 151 16.29 -12.53 -3.99
C GLY A 151 16.92 -11.39 -3.18
N ARG A 152 16.22 -10.81 -2.24
CA ARG A 152 16.79 -9.88 -1.27
C ARG A 152 17.55 -10.75 -0.27
N ASP A 153 18.85 -10.96 -0.56
CA ASP A 153 19.77 -11.51 0.43
C ASP A 153 19.81 -10.55 1.61
N LEU A 154 19.21 -11.01 2.71
CA LEU A 154 19.12 -10.27 3.97
C LEU A 154 20.47 -10.31 4.72
N LEU A 155 21.60 -10.21 3.99
CA LEU A 155 22.93 -10.18 4.55
C LEU A 155 23.17 -8.81 5.19
N ASP A 156 23.32 -8.83 6.49
CA ASP A 156 23.96 -7.93 7.45
C ASP A 156 23.81 -6.39 7.33
N ASN A 157 23.54 -5.81 6.17
CA ASN A 157 23.39 -4.37 5.98
C ASN A 157 21.95 -3.84 6.02
N ASP A 158 20.95 -4.73 6.07
CA ASP A 158 19.52 -4.36 6.07
C ASP A 158 18.89 -4.39 7.46
N SER A 159 19.66 -4.18 8.53
CA SER A 159 19.14 -4.20 9.91
C SER A 159 17.98 -3.21 10.11
N LEU A 160 18.01 -2.06 9.46
CA LEU A 160 16.92 -1.07 9.48
C LEU A 160 15.67 -1.61 8.78
N PHE A 161 15.83 -2.24 7.61
CA PHE A 161 14.70 -2.81 6.88
C PHE A 161 14.09 -3.99 7.63
N LEU A 162 14.91 -4.85 8.23
CA LEU A 162 14.42 -5.95 9.09
C LEU A 162 13.69 -5.46 10.33
N LYS A 163 14.14 -4.34 10.91
CA LYS A 163 13.41 -3.66 11.99
C LYS A 163 12.07 -3.11 11.52
N SER A 164 11.91 -2.82 10.24
CA SER A 164 10.66 -2.28 9.70
C SER A 164 9.48 -3.22 9.85
N PHE A 165 9.67 -4.53 10.10
CA PHE A 165 8.58 -5.43 10.42
C PHE A 165 7.73 -4.92 11.61
N GLN A 166 8.36 -4.32 12.61
CA GLN A 166 7.68 -3.76 13.78
C GLN A 166 6.71 -2.63 13.39
N THR A 167 6.95 -1.99 12.22
CA THR A 167 6.09 -0.91 11.75
C THR A 167 4.77 -1.40 11.13
N GLN A 168 4.59 -2.72 10.95
CA GLN A 168 3.31 -3.27 10.49
C GLN A 168 2.15 -2.82 11.36
N GLN A 169 2.34 -2.81 12.68
CA GLN A 169 1.29 -2.37 13.60
C GLN A 169 0.89 -0.91 13.34
N TYR A 170 1.83 -0.05 12.97
CA TYR A 170 1.50 1.34 12.64
C TYR A 170 0.65 1.47 11.38
N PHE A 171 0.87 0.62 10.38
CA PHE A 171 0.01 0.57 9.19
C PHE A 171 -1.38 0.04 9.50
N ILE A 172 -1.48 -0.97 10.38
CA ILE A 172 -2.76 -1.50 10.88
C ILE A 172 -3.52 -0.41 11.62
N ASP A 173 -2.87 0.23 12.60
CA ASP A 173 -3.47 1.32 13.39
C ASP A 173 -3.90 2.50 12.50
N ALA A 174 -3.08 2.84 11.50
CA ALA A 174 -3.39 3.90 10.55
C ALA A 174 -4.60 3.53 9.66
N ALA A 175 -4.68 2.28 9.21
CA ALA A 175 -5.81 1.79 8.44
C ALA A 175 -7.11 1.78 9.26
N GLU A 176 -7.05 1.34 10.52
CA GLU A 176 -8.18 1.37 11.44
C GLU A 176 -8.63 2.80 11.75
N HIS A 177 -7.67 3.68 12.06
CA HIS A 177 -7.96 5.09 12.29
C HIS A 177 -8.63 5.73 11.07
N TYR A 178 -8.05 5.53 9.88
CA TYR A 178 -8.60 6.04 8.64
C TYR A 178 -10.03 5.53 8.38
N ALA A 179 -10.25 4.23 8.47
CA ALA A 179 -11.55 3.62 8.25
C ALA A 179 -12.61 4.13 9.23
N LYS A 180 -12.23 4.34 10.49
CA LYS A 180 -13.13 4.87 11.53
C LYS A 180 -13.56 6.32 11.27
N HIS A 181 -12.68 7.14 10.65
CA HIS A 181 -12.92 8.57 10.44
C HIS A 181 -13.32 8.92 9.00
N SER A 182 -13.40 7.92 8.13
CA SER A 182 -13.88 8.03 6.75
C SER A 182 -15.02 7.04 6.53
N ASN A 183 -15.74 7.16 5.42
CA ASN A 183 -16.75 6.16 5.05
C ASN A 183 -16.12 4.99 4.29
N CYS A 184 -14.99 4.48 4.79
CA CYS A 184 -14.19 3.43 4.18
C CYS A 184 -14.37 2.11 4.93
N LYS A 185 -14.68 1.04 4.22
CA LYS A 185 -14.75 -0.30 4.79
C LYS A 185 -13.33 -0.85 4.94
N LEU A 186 -12.94 -1.30 6.13
CA LEU A 186 -11.67 -1.96 6.37
C LEU A 186 -11.82 -3.48 6.23
N ILE A 187 -10.97 -4.09 5.42
CA ILE A 187 -10.81 -5.54 5.29
C ILE A 187 -9.42 -5.90 5.81
N ARG A 188 -9.36 -6.70 6.86
CA ARG A 188 -8.09 -7.25 7.38
C ARG A 188 -7.86 -8.59 6.70
N PHE A 189 -6.80 -8.67 5.89
CA PHE A 189 -6.44 -9.87 5.16
C PHE A 189 -5.17 -10.48 5.73
N GLN A 190 -5.32 -11.63 6.37
CA GLN A 190 -4.18 -12.40 6.88
C GLN A 190 -3.47 -13.08 5.73
N GLN A 191 -2.34 -12.51 5.30
CA GLN A 191 -1.51 -13.04 4.24
C GLN A 191 -0.67 -14.21 4.77
N THR A 192 -0.78 -15.36 4.12
CA THR A 192 0.06 -16.53 4.35
C THR A 192 1.07 -16.71 3.23
N PHE A 193 2.11 -17.52 3.45
CA PHE A 193 3.06 -17.89 2.40
C PHE A 193 2.41 -18.93 1.47
N SER A 194 1.67 -18.42 0.49
CA SER A 194 0.95 -19.18 -0.53
C SER A 194 1.15 -18.56 -1.91
N SER A 195 0.68 -19.22 -2.95
CA SER A 195 0.75 -18.64 -4.30
C SER A 195 -0.11 -17.37 -4.39
N PRO A 196 0.25 -16.41 -5.25
CA PRO A 196 -0.58 -15.21 -5.46
C PRO A 196 -2.02 -15.55 -5.89
N MET A 197 -2.22 -16.66 -6.62
CA MET A 197 -3.54 -17.12 -7.02
C MET A 197 -4.38 -17.59 -5.84
N GLU A 198 -3.80 -18.39 -4.93
CA GLU A 198 -4.51 -18.86 -3.73
C GLU A 198 -4.89 -17.70 -2.82
N SER A 199 -3.96 -16.78 -2.57
CA SER A 199 -4.23 -15.57 -1.78
C SER A 199 -5.30 -14.69 -2.44
N ALA A 200 -5.26 -14.53 -3.77
CA ALA A 200 -6.25 -13.74 -4.50
C ALA A 200 -7.65 -14.36 -4.45
N LEU A 201 -7.76 -15.68 -4.52
CA LEU A 201 -9.05 -16.39 -4.38
C LEU A 201 -9.61 -16.25 -2.96
N GLN A 202 -8.77 -16.35 -1.93
CA GLN A 202 -9.19 -16.11 -0.54
C GLN A 202 -9.67 -14.67 -0.35
N LEU A 203 -8.90 -13.71 -0.86
CA LEU A 203 -9.26 -12.29 -0.75
C LEU A 203 -10.53 -11.96 -1.54
N LYS A 204 -10.70 -12.55 -2.75
CA LYS A 204 -11.95 -12.41 -3.53
C LYS A 204 -13.15 -12.85 -2.72
N LYS A 205 -13.10 -14.07 -2.14
CA LYS A 205 -14.16 -14.61 -1.31
C LYS A 205 -14.48 -13.66 -0.14
N LEU A 206 -13.47 -13.17 0.56
CA LEU A 206 -13.65 -12.23 1.66
C LEU A 206 -14.32 -10.92 1.20
N LEU A 207 -13.94 -10.37 0.05
CA LEU A 207 -14.55 -9.17 -0.50
C LEU A 207 -16.01 -9.38 -0.93
N GLU A 208 -16.36 -10.59 -1.40
CA GLU A 208 -17.73 -11.00 -1.72
C GLU A 208 -18.58 -11.11 -0.44
N GLU A 209 -18.09 -11.85 0.57
CA GLU A 209 -18.74 -12.04 1.87
C GLU A 209 -19.00 -10.70 2.58
N GLU A 210 -18.06 -9.78 2.46
CA GLU A 210 -18.14 -8.45 3.03
C GLU A 210 -18.95 -7.45 2.17
N GLY A 211 -19.49 -7.87 1.03
CA GLY A 211 -20.32 -7.05 0.14
C GLY A 211 -19.54 -5.89 -0.52
N VAL A 212 -18.21 -6.00 -0.61
CA VAL A 212 -17.36 -5.02 -1.31
C VAL A 212 -17.51 -5.18 -2.81
N ILE A 213 -17.55 -6.42 -3.29
CA ILE A 213 -17.76 -6.77 -4.69
C ILE A 213 -18.99 -7.68 -4.83
N PRO A 214 -19.62 -7.76 -6.01
CA PRO A 214 -20.71 -8.71 -6.26
C PRO A 214 -20.24 -10.16 -6.10
N VAL A 215 -21.13 -11.02 -5.62
CA VAL A 215 -20.91 -12.48 -5.64
C VAL A 215 -20.99 -12.95 -7.09
N SER A 216 -19.96 -13.67 -7.54
CA SER A 216 -19.82 -14.16 -8.93
C SER A 216 -20.14 -15.64 -9.05
#